data_c2450edfa44be0d43f87d38423b36226
#
_entry.id   c2450edfa44be0d43f87d38423b36226
#
_cell.length_a   1.000
_cell.length_b   1.000
_cell.length_c   1.000
_cell.angle_alpha   90.00
_cell.angle_beta   90.00
_cell.angle_gamma   90.00
#
_symmetry.space_group_name_H-M   'P 1'
#
loop_
_entity.id
_entity.type
_entity.pdbx_description
1 polymer ?
#
loop_
_entity_poly.entity_id
_entity_poly.type
_entity_poly.pdbx_seq_one_letter_code
_entity_poly.pdbx_strand_id
1 'polypeptide(L)'
;MRIRAAIATTALLLAALTACSSSGDDAPPASDSGTPVAEPTISVPAEHEGDDLKAAVAVYTASYFAGDADTAYGMLSSRCAKEISKAAYTEVVKKASADYGADHSVSDVRAEVSGKTGRAGYKVTGLPKFDQQAQPWALEGDAWKYDAC
;
A
#
# COMPACT_ATOMS: atom_id res chain seq x y z
N MET A 1 -26.14 -30.10 22.92
CA MET A 1 -25.72 -31.21 22.03
C MET A 1 -24.24 -31.01 21.75
N ARG A 2 -23.45 -31.98 22.20
CA ARG A 2 -21.99 -32.02 22.02
C ARG A 2 -21.71 -32.79 20.75
N ILE A 3 -20.92 -32.24 19.80
CA ILE A 3 -20.28 -33.05 18.76
C ILE A 3 -18.81 -32.67 18.75
N ARG A 4 -18.01 -33.66 19.17
CA ARG A 4 -16.55 -33.74 19.02
C ARG A 4 -16.29 -34.55 17.75
N ALA A 5 -15.24 -34.23 17.04
CA ALA A 5 -14.35 -35.05 16.24
C ALA A 5 -13.67 -34.20 15.18
N ALA A 6 -12.47 -34.35 14.70
CA ALA A 6 -11.36 -35.21 15.04
C ALA A 6 -10.17 -34.68 14.24
N ILE A 7 -9.03 -34.95 14.78
CA ILE A 7 -7.64 -34.75 14.32
C ILE A 7 -7.41 -35.40 12.94
N ALA A 8 -6.67 -34.72 12.05
CA ALA A 8 -5.89 -35.38 11.00
C ALA A 8 -4.56 -34.65 10.81
N THR A 9 -3.53 -35.24 11.37
CA THR A 9 -2.10 -35.04 11.13
C THR A 9 -1.69 -35.73 9.83
N THR A 10 -0.90 -35.07 8.97
CA THR A 10 -0.06 -35.71 7.93
C THR A 10 1.15 -34.82 7.72
N ALA A 11 2.22 -35.17 8.16
CA ALA A 11 3.50 -35.76 7.92
C ALA A 11 4.19 -35.34 6.60
N LEU A 12 5.39 -34.75 6.82
CA LEU A 12 6.69 -34.85 6.15
C LEU A 12 6.78 -35.16 4.64
N LEU A 13 7.55 -34.29 3.95
CA LEU A 13 8.51 -34.75 2.94
C LEU A 13 9.71 -33.78 2.88
N LEU A 14 10.85 -34.25 3.42
CA LEU A 14 12.20 -33.75 3.14
C LEU A 14 12.60 -34.20 1.74
N ALA A 15 13.13 -33.29 0.94
CA ALA A 15 13.94 -33.62 -0.22
C ALA A 15 15.25 -32.85 -0.15
N ALA A 16 16.30 -33.56 0.22
CA ALA A 16 17.69 -33.16 0.06
C ALA A 16 18.16 -33.54 -1.34
N LEU A 17 18.84 -32.66 -2.03
CA LEU A 17 19.63 -32.94 -3.24
C LEU A 17 20.95 -32.18 -3.11
N THR A 18 21.91 -32.90 -2.63
CA THR A 18 23.20 -33.39 -3.17
C THR A 18 23.97 -32.44 -4.08
N ALA A 19 25.16 -32.14 -3.55
CA ALA A 19 26.29 -31.52 -4.21
C ALA A 19 26.77 -32.34 -5.43
N CYS A 20 27.22 -31.64 -6.47
CA CYS A 20 28.19 -32.16 -7.41
C CYS A 20 29.49 -31.38 -7.31
N SER A 21 30.45 -32.04 -6.74
CA SER A 21 31.86 -31.72 -6.78
C SER A 21 32.42 -32.19 -8.14
N SER A 22 33.14 -31.34 -8.83
CA SER A 22 34.05 -31.74 -9.89
C SER A 22 35.37 -31.01 -9.72
N SER A 23 36.35 -31.81 -9.35
CA SER A 23 37.76 -31.43 -9.30
C SER A 23 38.33 -31.41 -10.72
N GLY A 24 39.15 -30.41 -11.01
CA GLY A 24 40.01 -30.35 -12.19
C GLY A 24 41.07 -29.28 -11.97
N ASP A 25 42.29 -29.76 -11.71
CA ASP A 25 43.52 -28.99 -11.59
C ASP A 25 43.86 -28.25 -12.88
N ASP A 26 44.33 -27.04 -12.80
CA ASP A 26 45.62 -26.46 -13.27
C ASP A 26 45.60 -24.94 -13.15
N ALA A 27 46.62 -24.41 -12.50
CA ALA A 27 46.91 -22.96 -12.35
C ALA A 27 47.93 -22.54 -13.44
N PRO A 28 48.41 -21.26 -13.52
CA PRO A 28 48.10 -19.95 -12.96
C PRO A 28 48.10 -18.81 -14.01
N PRO A 29 48.35 -17.54 -13.70
CA PRO A 29 47.51 -16.50 -13.08
C PRO A 29 47.21 -15.36 -14.05
N ALA A 30 46.06 -14.75 -13.93
CA ALA A 30 45.82 -13.38 -14.38
C ALA A 30 44.88 -12.68 -13.41
N SER A 31 45.42 -11.68 -12.74
CA SER A 31 44.65 -10.72 -11.96
C SER A 31 43.69 -10.01 -12.87
N ASP A 32 42.41 -10.27 -12.67
CA ASP A 32 41.40 -9.37 -13.17
C ASP A 32 40.53 -8.99 -11.96
N SER A 33 40.72 -7.77 -11.50
CA SER A 33 39.91 -7.13 -10.49
C SER A 33 38.55 -6.86 -11.10
N GLY A 34 37.68 -7.88 -11.05
CA GLY A 34 36.25 -7.74 -11.33
C GLY A 34 35.63 -6.84 -10.27
N THR A 35 35.54 -5.56 -10.56
CA THR A 35 34.65 -4.62 -9.87
C THR A 35 33.27 -5.24 -9.86
N PRO A 36 32.59 -5.37 -8.71
CA PRO A 36 31.19 -5.76 -8.71
C PRO A 36 30.41 -4.71 -9.48
N VAL A 37 29.86 -5.10 -10.62
CA VAL A 37 28.89 -4.28 -11.36
C VAL A 37 27.70 -4.13 -10.43
N ALA A 38 27.58 -2.96 -9.81
CA ALA A 38 26.37 -2.60 -9.09
C ALA A 38 25.22 -2.65 -10.10
N GLU A 39 24.26 -3.52 -9.86
CA GLU A 39 22.99 -3.50 -10.59
C GLU A 39 22.42 -2.08 -10.51
N PRO A 40 21.98 -1.49 -11.64
CA PRO A 40 21.37 -0.18 -11.61
C PRO A 40 20.08 -0.30 -10.81
N THR A 41 20.11 0.14 -9.56
CA THR A 41 18.89 0.38 -8.79
C THR A 41 18.17 1.51 -9.51
N ILE A 42 17.12 1.20 -10.25
CA ILE A 42 16.23 2.18 -10.84
C ILE A 42 15.50 2.84 -9.68
N SER A 43 16.06 3.92 -9.15
CA SER A 43 15.34 4.79 -8.24
C SER A 43 14.29 5.51 -9.06
N VAL A 44 13.02 5.18 -8.84
CA VAL A 44 11.89 5.96 -9.35
C VAL A 44 12.07 7.37 -8.78
N PRO A 45 12.06 8.43 -9.59
CA PRO A 45 12.23 9.79 -9.08
C PRO A 45 11.14 10.11 -8.06
N ALA A 46 11.50 10.73 -6.95
CA ALA A 46 10.57 11.12 -5.86
C ALA A 46 9.40 12.00 -6.34
N GLU A 47 9.53 12.64 -7.49
CA GLU A 47 8.46 13.41 -8.14
C GLU A 47 7.28 12.54 -8.58
N HIS A 48 7.52 11.32 -9.07
CA HIS A 48 6.44 10.39 -9.45
C HIS A 48 5.70 9.85 -8.23
N GLU A 49 6.41 9.55 -7.15
CA GLU A 49 5.78 9.08 -5.91
C GLU A 49 4.83 10.13 -5.31
N GLY A 50 5.17 11.41 -5.42
CA GLY A 50 4.32 12.52 -5.00
C GLY A 50 3.07 12.65 -5.87
N ASP A 51 3.17 12.45 -7.17
CA ASP A 51 2.02 12.51 -8.08
C ASP A 51 1.10 11.30 -7.91
N ASP A 52 1.64 10.12 -7.67
CA ASP A 52 0.85 8.93 -7.34
C ASP A 52 0.07 9.11 -6.03
N LEU A 53 0.69 9.73 -5.01
CA LEU A 53 -0.01 10.07 -3.77
C LEU A 53 -1.14 11.09 -4.02
N LYS A 54 -0.92 12.12 -4.82
CA LYS A 54 -1.98 13.10 -5.18
C LYS A 54 -3.14 12.41 -5.88
N ALA A 55 -2.86 11.49 -6.81
CA ALA A 55 -3.88 10.70 -7.50
C ALA A 55 -4.67 9.83 -6.51
N ALA A 56 -4.00 9.17 -5.58
CA ALA A 56 -4.66 8.36 -4.54
C ALA A 56 -5.58 9.20 -3.65
N VAL A 57 -5.15 10.40 -3.26
CA VAL A 57 -5.99 11.36 -2.50
C VAL A 57 -7.25 11.71 -3.26
N ALA A 58 -7.14 12.00 -4.56
CA ALA A 58 -8.29 12.34 -5.39
C ALA A 58 -9.28 11.18 -5.51
N VAL A 59 -8.79 9.97 -5.77
CA VAL A 59 -9.63 8.76 -5.88
C VAL A 59 -10.33 8.45 -4.55
N TYR A 60 -9.59 8.48 -3.44
CA TYR A 60 -10.17 8.22 -2.12
C TYR A 60 -11.28 9.21 -1.78
N THR A 61 -11.03 10.51 -1.96
CA THR A 61 -12.00 11.54 -1.63
C THR A 61 -13.25 11.45 -2.52
N ALA A 62 -13.07 11.21 -3.82
CA ALA A 62 -14.18 11.02 -4.74
C ALA A 62 -15.03 9.80 -4.36
N SER A 63 -14.41 8.66 -4.09
CA SER A 63 -15.09 7.43 -3.67
C SER A 63 -15.86 7.61 -2.37
N TYR A 64 -15.24 8.31 -1.39
CA TYR A 64 -15.84 8.56 -0.09
C TYR A 64 -17.15 9.36 -0.20
N PHE A 65 -17.16 10.45 -0.97
CA PHE A 65 -18.36 11.29 -1.14
C PHE A 65 -19.35 10.70 -2.14
N ALA A 66 -18.90 9.92 -3.12
CA ALA A 66 -19.79 9.20 -4.04
C ALA A 66 -20.57 8.06 -3.38
N GLY A 67 -20.22 7.68 -2.15
CA GLY A 67 -20.84 6.52 -1.49
C GLY A 67 -20.27 5.17 -1.94
N ASP A 68 -19.17 5.17 -2.72
CA ASP A 68 -18.46 3.97 -3.15
C ASP A 68 -17.59 3.43 -2.00
N ALA A 69 -18.25 2.76 -1.08
CA ALA A 69 -17.62 2.21 0.11
C ALA A 69 -16.63 1.09 -0.21
N ASP A 70 -16.79 0.37 -1.30
CA ASP A 70 -15.89 -0.71 -1.68
C ASP A 70 -14.53 -0.16 -2.10
N THR A 71 -14.51 0.83 -2.97
CA THR A 71 -13.29 1.52 -3.37
C THR A 71 -12.65 2.26 -2.21
N ALA A 72 -13.42 3.06 -1.46
CA ALA A 72 -12.89 3.82 -0.33
C ALA A 72 -12.30 2.92 0.78
N TYR A 73 -12.96 1.79 1.12
CA TYR A 73 -12.43 0.83 2.08
C TYR A 73 -11.17 0.12 1.56
N GLY A 74 -11.13 -0.24 0.28
CA GLY A 74 -9.97 -0.84 -0.36
C GLY A 74 -8.73 0.07 -0.38
N MET A 75 -8.93 1.37 -0.19
CA MET A 75 -7.85 2.36 -0.08
C MET A 75 -7.38 2.61 1.35
N LEU A 76 -7.99 2.01 2.38
CA LEU A 76 -7.46 2.07 3.73
C LEU A 76 -6.15 1.28 3.84
N SER A 77 -5.25 1.75 4.69
CA SER A 77 -4.06 0.98 5.06
C SER A 77 -4.45 -0.30 5.80
N SER A 78 -3.57 -1.29 5.78
CA SER A 78 -3.76 -2.52 6.54
C SER A 78 -3.94 -2.27 8.04
N ARG A 79 -3.39 -1.16 8.56
CA ARG A 79 -3.59 -0.72 9.93
C ARG A 79 -5.03 -0.23 10.12
N CYS A 80 -5.48 0.71 9.31
CA CYS A 80 -6.82 1.29 9.41
C CYS A 80 -7.92 0.26 9.15
N ALA A 81 -7.73 -0.65 8.20
CA ALA A 81 -8.69 -1.72 7.92
C ALA A 81 -8.86 -2.72 9.09
N LYS A 82 -7.93 -2.76 10.06
CA LYS A 82 -8.09 -3.53 11.30
C LYS A 82 -8.87 -2.79 12.37
N GLU A 83 -8.86 -1.45 12.34
CA GLU A 83 -9.55 -0.61 13.32
C GLU A 83 -11.07 -0.52 13.06
N ILE A 84 -11.49 -0.65 11.81
CA ILE A 84 -12.90 -0.55 11.42
C ILE A 84 -13.29 -1.68 10.48
N SER A 85 -14.40 -2.35 10.78
CA SER A 85 -14.94 -3.36 9.87
C SER A 85 -15.47 -2.74 8.58
N LYS A 86 -15.42 -3.48 7.47
CA LYS A 86 -15.95 -3.02 6.18
C LYS A 86 -17.43 -2.60 6.29
N ALA A 87 -18.24 -3.32 7.05
CA ALA A 87 -19.64 -3.00 7.25
C ALA A 87 -19.83 -1.65 7.95
N ALA A 88 -19.08 -1.41 9.04
CA ALA A 88 -19.15 -0.14 9.76
C ALA A 88 -18.65 1.03 8.89
N TYR A 89 -17.55 0.83 8.13
CA TYR A 89 -17.04 1.84 7.21
C TYR A 89 -18.03 2.16 6.07
N THR A 90 -18.71 1.13 5.56
CA THR A 90 -19.77 1.32 4.55
C THR A 90 -20.86 2.27 5.02
N GLU A 91 -21.29 2.13 6.28
CA GLU A 91 -22.30 3.04 6.83
C GLU A 91 -21.78 4.48 6.99
N VAL A 92 -20.50 4.66 7.33
CA VAL A 92 -19.86 5.99 7.37
C VAL A 92 -19.86 6.64 5.99
N VAL A 93 -19.45 5.90 4.96
CA VAL A 93 -19.36 6.39 3.57
C VAL A 93 -20.75 6.71 3.02
N LYS A 94 -21.73 5.85 3.21
CA LYS A 94 -23.13 6.09 2.82
C LYS A 94 -23.69 7.34 3.49
N LYS A 95 -23.41 7.50 4.79
CA LYS A 95 -23.85 8.69 5.52
C LYS A 95 -23.20 9.95 4.97
N ALA A 96 -21.91 9.93 4.67
CA ALA A 96 -21.20 11.07 4.09
C ALA A 96 -21.80 11.47 2.74
N SER A 97 -22.04 10.49 1.85
CA SER A 97 -22.69 10.73 0.56
C SER A 97 -24.11 11.30 0.70
N ALA A 98 -24.89 10.81 1.66
CA ALA A 98 -26.24 11.31 1.92
C ALA A 98 -26.26 12.75 2.48
N ASP A 99 -25.31 13.05 3.38
CA ASP A 99 -25.26 14.37 4.06
C ASP A 99 -24.66 15.46 3.18
N TYR A 100 -23.70 15.13 2.29
CA TYR A 100 -22.91 16.12 1.56
C TYR A 100 -23.06 16.02 0.04
N GLY A 101 -23.51 14.90 -0.50
CA GLY A 101 -23.59 14.63 -1.94
C GLY A 101 -22.28 14.08 -2.50
N ALA A 102 -22.30 13.77 -3.81
CA ALA A 102 -21.22 13.05 -4.48
C ALA A 102 -20.17 13.96 -5.15
N ASP A 103 -20.50 15.20 -5.47
CA ASP A 103 -19.71 16.05 -6.36
C ASP A 103 -18.64 16.87 -5.62
N HIS A 104 -17.75 16.18 -4.91
CA HIS A 104 -16.66 16.81 -4.18
C HIS A 104 -15.30 16.35 -4.68
N SER A 105 -14.61 17.23 -5.41
CA SER A 105 -13.22 17.03 -5.83
C SER A 105 -12.25 17.66 -4.84
N VAL A 106 -10.98 17.24 -4.92
CA VAL A 106 -9.90 17.89 -4.20
C VAL A 106 -9.23 18.98 -5.03
N SER A 107 -8.74 20.01 -4.36
CA SER A 107 -7.93 21.08 -4.94
C SER A 107 -6.73 21.40 -4.05
N ASP A 108 -5.75 22.15 -4.58
CA ASP A 108 -4.55 22.56 -3.85
C ASP A 108 -3.79 21.37 -3.21
N VAL A 109 -3.77 20.21 -3.90
CA VAL A 109 -3.18 18.99 -3.37
C VAL A 109 -1.66 19.10 -3.30
N ARG A 110 -1.12 18.94 -2.10
CA ARG A 110 0.31 18.89 -1.81
C ARG A 110 0.63 17.52 -1.25
N ALA A 111 1.71 16.92 -1.72
CA ALA A 111 2.16 15.62 -1.26
C ALA A 111 3.64 15.72 -0.86
N GLU A 112 3.95 15.19 0.32
CA GLU A 112 5.30 15.02 0.82
C GLU A 112 5.51 13.53 1.05
N VAL A 113 6.53 12.95 0.40
CA VAL A 113 6.83 11.53 0.46
C VAL A 113 8.19 11.31 1.09
N SER A 114 8.28 10.32 1.98
CA SER A 114 9.52 9.86 2.61
C SER A 114 9.51 8.34 2.73
N GLY A 115 10.13 7.67 1.78
CA GLY A 115 10.11 6.22 1.66
C GLY A 115 8.67 5.68 1.56
N LYS A 116 8.24 4.84 2.47
CA LYS A 116 6.89 4.26 2.47
C LYS A 116 5.84 5.09 3.22
N THR A 117 6.15 6.30 3.59
CA THR A 117 5.20 7.19 4.28
C THR A 117 4.97 8.45 3.47
N GLY A 118 3.73 8.92 3.45
CA GLY A 118 3.34 10.15 2.78
C GLY A 118 2.48 11.04 3.68
N ARG A 119 2.49 12.33 3.38
CA ARG A 119 1.59 13.30 3.97
C ARG A 119 0.94 14.11 2.85
N ALA A 120 -0.38 14.24 2.91
CA ALA A 120 -1.13 15.01 1.93
C ALA A 120 -1.88 16.15 2.59
N GLY A 121 -1.69 17.36 2.06
CA GLY A 121 -2.54 18.51 2.35
C GLY A 121 -3.42 18.79 1.13
N TYR A 122 -4.70 19.06 1.32
CA TYR A 122 -5.63 19.37 0.23
C TYR A 122 -6.88 20.07 0.74
N LYS A 123 -7.61 20.69 -0.17
CA LYS A 123 -8.94 21.24 0.07
C LYS A 123 -10.00 20.39 -0.59
N VAL A 124 -11.15 20.28 0.04
CA VAL A 124 -12.33 19.61 -0.53
C VAL A 124 -13.29 20.67 -1.05
N THR A 125 -13.53 20.66 -2.36
CA THR A 125 -14.36 21.68 -3.04
C THR A 125 -15.76 21.73 -2.43
N GLY A 126 -16.14 22.92 -1.96
CA GLY A 126 -17.43 23.14 -1.31
C GLY A 126 -17.55 22.65 0.14
N LEU A 127 -16.54 21.98 0.68
CA LEU A 127 -16.59 21.42 2.03
C LEU A 127 -15.32 21.73 2.84
N PRO A 128 -15.06 22.99 3.22
CA PRO A 128 -13.80 23.37 3.90
C PRO A 128 -13.58 22.67 5.25
N LYS A 129 -14.61 22.13 5.87
CA LYS A 129 -14.48 21.32 7.10
C LYS A 129 -13.78 19.98 6.91
N PHE A 130 -13.62 19.53 5.66
CA PHE A 130 -12.89 18.33 5.29
C PHE A 130 -11.50 18.63 4.72
N ASP A 131 -11.08 19.89 4.68
CA ASP A 131 -9.74 20.26 4.28
C ASP A 131 -8.69 19.58 5.18
N GLN A 132 -7.61 19.12 4.56
CA GLN A 132 -6.53 18.42 5.27
C GLN A 132 -5.22 19.21 5.15
N GLN A 133 -4.44 19.23 6.23
CA GLN A 133 -3.14 19.93 6.23
C GLN A 133 -1.97 18.96 6.01
N ALA A 134 -2.01 17.78 6.62
CA ALA A 134 -0.92 16.80 6.56
C ALA A 134 -1.46 15.38 6.86
N GLN A 135 -2.50 14.97 6.12
CA GLN A 135 -3.14 13.67 6.29
C GLN A 135 -2.14 12.55 6.02
N PRO A 136 -1.97 11.58 6.94
CA PRO A 136 -1.01 10.51 6.76
C PRO A 136 -1.49 9.46 5.74
N TRP A 137 -0.53 8.97 4.95
CA TRP A 137 -0.67 7.92 3.95
C TRP A 137 0.49 6.93 4.09
N ALA A 138 0.25 5.68 3.74
CA ALA A 138 1.25 4.61 3.72
C ALA A 138 1.32 3.96 2.34
N LEU A 139 2.54 3.70 1.85
CA LEU A 139 2.76 2.93 0.63
C LEU A 139 2.79 1.43 0.98
N GLU A 140 1.77 0.71 0.56
CA GLU A 140 1.65 -0.73 0.74
C GLU A 140 1.68 -1.43 -0.62
N GLY A 141 2.74 -2.20 -0.86
CA GLY A 141 3.06 -2.64 -2.22
C GLY A 141 3.36 -1.43 -3.11
N ASP A 142 2.62 -1.29 -4.20
CA ASP A 142 2.75 -0.18 -5.15
C ASP A 142 1.58 0.80 -5.06
N ALA A 143 0.82 0.80 -3.96
CA ALA A 143 -0.36 1.62 -3.82
C ALA A 143 -0.34 2.47 -2.55
N TRP A 144 -0.62 3.76 -2.69
CA TRP A 144 -0.84 4.65 -1.56
C TRP A 144 -2.16 4.33 -0.87
N LYS A 145 -2.12 4.17 0.44
CA LYS A 145 -3.24 3.83 1.32
C LYS A 145 -3.46 4.92 2.36
N TYR A 146 -4.73 5.25 2.58
CA TYR A 146 -5.16 6.16 3.63
C TYR A 146 -4.82 5.60 5.02
N ASP A 147 -4.07 6.37 5.81
CA ASP A 147 -3.54 5.91 7.11
C ASP A 147 -3.87 6.88 8.27
N ALA A 148 -4.98 7.59 8.18
CA ALA A 148 -5.43 8.58 9.17
C ALA A 148 -6.55 8.07 10.10
N CYS A 149 -6.45 6.85 10.59
CA CYS A 149 -7.39 6.29 11.55
C CYS A 149 -6.92 6.36 13.00
#